data_8ba1931e8b00351988735596906c5789
#
_entry.id   8ba1931e8b00351988735596906c5789
#
_cell.length_a   1.000
_cell.length_b   1.000
_cell.length_c   1.000
_cell.angle_alpha   90.00
_cell.angle_beta   90.00
_cell.angle_gamma   90.00
#
_symmetry.space_group_name_H-M   'P 1'
#
loop_
_entity.id
_entity.type
_entity.pdbx_description
1 polymer ?
#
loop_
_entity_poly.entity_id
_entity_poly.type
_entity_poly.pdbx_seq_one_letter_code
_entity_poly.pdbx_strand_id
1 'polypeptide(L)'
;MNSRMKQKNFYYLADSSRKLLACINIVDRLSKISELKNIGFTVDKEYGEIFQKCNQFLMEYNGSSIPTDMEQNEIKYELPIFFIGDTINKKSGGVESGFKLFPIGEGSYAQVFKYFDDFYDKYFVVKRARTNLDAKELERFYKEYEVMKSINSPYVLEVYRLDKNKNEYFMEFADFSLYDYILKNNQKLNFTIRRKLCLQIIRAFEVFDRIGVLHRDISPKNVLLKKYQDEVVVKIADFGLVKTVDSQLTSLETEVRGYFNDVSSLSTEGFKNYNKQYEYYALSKLIYFVLTGRYKNMNKFDFPKLKEFMEKGLNSNHNLRYKAIAELRDAFLEIQEE
;
A
#
# COMPACT_ATOMS: atom_id res chain seq x y z
N MET A 1 13.01 -14.79 18.85
CA MET A 1 13.51 -15.92 18.03
C MET A 1 14.49 -15.42 16.97
N ASN A 2 14.12 -14.58 16.01
CA ASN A 2 15.01 -14.06 14.96
C ASN A 2 16.36 -13.48 15.45
N SER A 3 16.37 -12.71 16.54
CA SER A 3 17.60 -12.15 17.10
C SER A 3 18.57 -13.22 17.59
N ARG A 4 18.07 -14.35 18.09
CA ARG A 4 18.88 -15.47 18.50
C ARG A 4 19.50 -16.20 17.31
N MET A 5 18.72 -16.42 16.28
CA MET A 5 19.21 -17.04 15.04
C MET A 5 20.29 -16.17 14.36
N LYS A 6 20.11 -14.84 14.33
CA LYS A 6 21.15 -13.90 13.84
C LYS A 6 22.48 -14.00 14.60
N GLN A 7 22.42 -14.26 15.89
CA GLN A 7 23.61 -14.44 16.75
C GLN A 7 24.16 -15.88 16.70
N LYS A 8 23.64 -16.75 15.83
CA LYS A 8 23.93 -18.19 15.77
C LYS A 8 23.68 -18.91 17.10
N ASN A 9 22.80 -18.37 17.93
CA ASN A 9 22.37 -18.97 19.18
C ASN A 9 20.98 -19.59 18.96
N PHE A 10 20.95 -20.87 18.67
CA PHE A 10 19.72 -21.62 18.37
C PHE A 10 19.00 -22.10 19.64
N TYR A 11 19.08 -21.33 20.73
CA TYR A 11 18.38 -21.61 21.96
C TYR A 11 17.42 -20.48 22.33
N TYR A 12 16.17 -20.87 22.57
CA TYR A 12 15.09 -19.95 22.95
C TYR A 12 14.78 -20.07 24.42
N LEU A 13 14.88 -18.96 25.17
CA LEU A 13 14.75 -18.94 26.62
C LEU A 13 13.41 -19.50 27.09
N ALA A 14 13.42 -20.20 28.24
CA ALA A 14 12.26 -20.87 28.82
C ALA A 14 11.03 -19.95 28.97
N ASP A 15 11.20 -18.73 29.51
CA ASP A 15 10.10 -17.77 29.67
C ASP A 15 9.51 -17.34 28.32
N SER A 16 10.36 -17.03 27.34
CA SER A 16 9.93 -16.65 25.99
C SER A 16 9.28 -17.81 25.26
N SER A 17 9.77 -19.03 25.46
CA SER A 17 9.20 -20.26 24.89
C SER A 17 7.80 -20.50 25.42
N ARG A 18 7.61 -20.43 26.75
CA ARG A 18 6.28 -20.55 27.38
C ARG A 18 5.29 -19.50 26.88
N LYS A 19 5.71 -18.23 26.82
CA LYS A 19 4.84 -17.15 26.34
C LYS A 19 4.38 -17.36 24.90
N LEU A 20 5.30 -17.74 24.02
CA LEU A 20 4.95 -18.00 22.62
C LEU A 20 4.06 -19.24 22.49
N LEU A 21 4.35 -20.33 23.22
CA LEU A 21 3.53 -21.53 23.23
C LEU A 21 2.12 -21.24 23.77
N ALA A 22 2.01 -20.44 24.84
CA ALA A 22 0.72 -20.02 25.38
C ALA A 22 -0.10 -19.21 24.32
N CYS A 23 0.54 -18.31 23.59
CA CYS A 23 -0.12 -17.58 22.50
C CYS A 23 -0.59 -18.53 21.41
N ILE A 24 0.23 -19.48 20.97
CA ILE A 24 -0.15 -20.48 19.95
C ILE A 24 -1.35 -21.32 20.41
N ASN A 25 -1.32 -21.78 21.66
CA ASN A 25 -2.42 -22.55 22.25
C ASN A 25 -3.74 -21.75 22.34
N ILE A 26 -3.66 -20.44 22.66
CA ILE A 26 -4.84 -19.55 22.64
C ILE A 26 -5.39 -19.46 21.22
N VAL A 27 -4.55 -19.22 20.23
CA VAL A 27 -4.95 -19.15 18.82
C VAL A 27 -5.62 -20.44 18.35
N ASP A 28 -5.05 -21.60 18.71
CA ASP A 28 -5.61 -22.91 18.38
C ASP A 28 -6.99 -23.11 19.04
N ARG A 29 -7.17 -22.69 20.29
CA ARG A 29 -8.49 -22.71 20.97
C ARG A 29 -9.49 -21.81 20.30
N LEU A 30 -9.11 -20.55 19.99
CA LEU A 30 -10.00 -19.61 19.30
C LEU A 30 -10.46 -20.15 17.94
N SER A 31 -9.57 -20.80 17.19
CA SER A 31 -9.90 -21.42 15.91
C SER A 31 -10.88 -22.60 16.00
N LYS A 32 -11.10 -23.14 17.20
CA LYS A 32 -12.02 -24.28 17.44
C LYS A 32 -13.39 -23.84 17.96
N ILE A 33 -13.55 -22.59 18.38
CA ILE A 33 -14.84 -22.07 18.87
C ILE A 33 -15.83 -21.96 17.71
N SER A 34 -17.00 -22.58 17.86
CA SER A 34 -18.02 -22.63 16.81
C SER A 34 -18.54 -21.25 16.39
N GLU A 35 -18.73 -20.35 17.36
CA GLU A 35 -19.17 -18.98 17.13
C GLU A 35 -18.15 -18.19 16.30
N LEU A 36 -16.86 -18.36 16.58
CA LEU A 36 -15.78 -17.73 15.82
C LEU A 36 -15.63 -18.35 14.43
N LYS A 37 -15.86 -19.66 14.30
CA LYS A 37 -15.90 -20.31 12.96
C LYS A 37 -17.04 -19.77 12.11
N ASN A 38 -18.21 -19.56 12.71
CA ASN A 38 -19.40 -19.05 12.02
C ASN A 38 -19.21 -17.63 11.48
N ILE A 39 -18.41 -16.80 12.18
CA ILE A 39 -18.03 -15.47 11.71
C ILE A 39 -16.72 -15.48 10.90
N GLY A 40 -16.21 -16.65 10.53
CA GLY A 40 -15.06 -16.82 9.66
C GLY A 40 -13.72 -16.40 10.29
N PHE A 41 -13.55 -16.58 11.62
CA PHE A 41 -12.26 -16.33 12.27
C PHE A 41 -11.15 -17.16 11.64
N THR A 42 -10.10 -16.50 11.18
CA THR A 42 -8.91 -17.14 10.58
C THR A 42 -7.63 -16.43 11.03
N VAL A 43 -6.54 -17.17 10.94
CA VAL A 43 -5.17 -16.66 11.16
C VAL A 43 -4.53 -16.45 9.80
N ASP A 44 -3.71 -15.41 9.67
CA ASP A 44 -2.90 -15.21 8.47
C ASP A 44 -2.12 -16.48 8.12
N LYS A 45 -2.08 -16.83 6.83
CA LYS A 45 -1.50 -18.10 6.38
C LYS A 45 -0.01 -18.21 6.77
N GLU A 46 0.77 -17.15 6.58
CA GLU A 46 2.21 -17.16 6.91
C GLU A 46 2.43 -17.32 8.41
N TYR A 47 1.65 -16.60 9.24
CA TYR A 47 1.70 -16.75 10.70
C TYR A 47 1.18 -18.12 11.16
N GLY A 48 0.17 -18.68 10.51
CA GLY A 48 -0.32 -20.02 10.77
C GLY A 48 0.77 -21.08 10.54
N GLU A 49 1.50 -20.98 9.43
CA GLU A 49 2.64 -21.86 9.13
C GLU A 49 3.78 -21.70 10.14
N ILE A 50 4.09 -20.45 10.56
CA ILE A 50 5.08 -20.15 11.61
C ILE A 50 4.65 -20.77 12.94
N PHE A 51 3.38 -20.63 13.33
CA PHE A 51 2.86 -21.22 14.57
C PHE A 51 2.95 -22.74 14.57
N GLN A 52 2.62 -23.39 13.44
CA GLN A 52 2.76 -24.85 13.31
C GLN A 52 4.22 -25.29 13.44
N LYS A 53 5.16 -24.61 12.76
CA LYS A 53 6.60 -24.89 12.89
C LYS A 53 7.09 -24.68 14.32
N CYS A 54 6.71 -23.56 14.95
CA CYS A 54 7.08 -23.28 16.32
C CYS A 54 6.54 -24.31 17.31
N ASN A 55 5.32 -24.78 17.14
CA ASN A 55 4.69 -25.76 18.02
C ASN A 55 5.42 -27.12 18.03
N GLN A 56 6.21 -27.43 17.00
CA GLN A 56 6.97 -28.67 16.91
C GLN A 56 8.18 -28.73 17.82
N PHE A 57 8.80 -27.58 18.16
CA PHE A 57 10.02 -27.55 18.97
C PHE A 57 9.92 -26.74 20.26
N LEU A 58 8.87 -25.94 20.44
CA LEU A 58 8.69 -25.16 21.67
C LEU A 58 8.32 -26.08 22.85
N MET A 59 8.99 -25.83 23.99
CA MET A 59 8.76 -26.54 25.23
C MET A 59 8.33 -25.59 26.35
N GLU A 60 7.48 -26.08 27.24
CA GLU A 60 7.04 -25.32 28.42
C GLU A 60 8.14 -25.14 29.46
N TYR A 61 9.06 -26.10 29.56
CA TYR A 61 10.13 -26.13 30.54
C TYR A 61 11.50 -26.16 29.88
N ASN A 62 12.52 -25.70 30.58
CA ASN A 62 13.92 -25.71 30.18
C ASN A 62 14.30 -24.95 28.92
N GLY A 63 13.37 -24.18 28.32
CA GLY A 63 13.57 -23.53 27.02
C GLY A 63 13.50 -24.47 25.83
N SER A 64 13.79 -23.97 24.64
CA SER A 64 13.59 -24.72 23.39
C SER A 64 14.80 -24.60 22.47
N SER A 65 15.22 -25.68 21.84
CA SER A 65 16.21 -25.66 20.79
C SER A 65 15.53 -25.27 19.46
N ILE A 66 15.99 -24.20 18.85
CA ILE A 66 15.48 -23.76 17.53
C ILE A 66 16.13 -24.65 16.48
N PRO A 67 15.36 -25.26 15.54
CA PRO A 67 15.93 -26.02 14.44
C PRO A 67 16.93 -25.17 13.62
N THR A 68 18.07 -25.73 13.24
CA THR A 68 19.13 -25.03 12.53
C THR A 68 18.75 -24.65 11.08
N ASP A 69 17.78 -25.35 10.51
CA ASP A 69 17.20 -25.16 9.18
C ASP A 69 16.02 -24.18 9.20
N MET A 70 15.66 -23.65 10.38
CA MET A 70 14.56 -22.69 10.50
C MET A 70 14.95 -21.34 9.92
N GLU A 71 14.19 -20.85 8.97
CA GLU A 71 14.35 -19.52 8.39
C GLU A 71 13.91 -18.41 9.34
N GLN A 72 14.51 -17.22 9.17
CA GLN A 72 14.09 -16.04 9.91
C GLN A 72 12.71 -15.58 9.41
N ASN A 73 11.80 -15.35 10.35
CA ASN A 73 10.45 -14.92 10.02
C ASN A 73 10.39 -13.39 9.91
N GLU A 74 9.81 -12.88 8.84
CA GLU A 74 9.51 -11.46 8.71
C GLU A 74 8.26 -11.11 9.53
N ILE A 75 8.39 -10.16 10.46
CA ILE A 75 7.25 -9.68 11.25
C ILE A 75 6.62 -8.49 10.52
N LYS A 76 5.37 -8.66 10.12
CA LYS A 76 4.57 -7.65 9.42
C LYS A 76 3.74 -6.87 10.44
N TYR A 77 4.29 -5.77 10.96
CA TYR A 77 3.62 -4.96 11.98
C TYR A 77 2.38 -4.20 11.48
N GLU A 78 2.24 -4.05 10.18
CA GLU A 78 1.15 -3.27 9.55
C GLU A 78 -0.05 -4.14 9.14
N LEU A 79 0.05 -5.46 9.24
CA LEU A 79 -1.02 -6.39 8.88
C LEU A 79 -1.54 -7.10 10.14
N PRO A 80 -2.87 -7.21 10.31
CA PRO A 80 -3.43 -8.00 11.39
C PRO A 80 -3.08 -9.47 11.18
N ILE A 81 -2.79 -10.17 12.30
CA ILE A 81 -2.51 -11.61 12.32
C ILE A 81 -3.81 -12.42 12.32
N PHE A 82 -4.89 -11.82 12.84
CA PHE A 82 -6.19 -12.45 13.02
C PHE A 82 -7.25 -11.74 12.21
N PHE A 83 -8.12 -12.52 11.60
CA PHE A 83 -9.18 -12.01 10.74
C PHE A 83 -10.53 -12.58 11.12
N ILE A 84 -11.55 -11.76 10.99
CA ILE A 84 -12.94 -12.21 10.98
C ILE A 84 -13.35 -12.19 9.52
N GLY A 85 -13.73 -13.36 8.99
CA GLY A 85 -14.10 -13.48 7.58
C GLY A 85 -15.50 -12.91 7.36
N ASP A 86 -15.56 -11.81 6.63
CA ASP A 86 -16.79 -11.38 6.00
C ASP A 86 -16.96 -12.07 4.65
N THR A 87 -18.19 -12.40 4.32
CA THR A 87 -18.53 -12.98 3.02
C THR A 87 -19.21 -11.97 2.13
N ILE A 88 -18.79 -11.88 0.87
CA ILE A 88 -19.57 -11.20 -0.16
C ILE A 88 -20.56 -12.20 -0.72
N ASN A 89 -21.87 -11.91 -0.63
CA ASN A 89 -22.89 -12.80 -1.15
C ASN A 89 -22.88 -12.81 -2.69
N LYS A 90 -22.72 -13.99 -3.26
CA LYS A 90 -22.90 -14.26 -4.67
C LYS A 90 -24.33 -14.76 -4.88
N LYS A 91 -25.16 -14.00 -5.59
CA LYS A 91 -26.45 -14.48 -6.07
C LYS A 91 -26.24 -15.19 -7.41
N SER A 92 -26.22 -16.48 -7.41
CA SER A 92 -26.28 -17.30 -8.63
C SER A 92 -27.31 -18.38 -8.45
N GLY A 93 -28.39 -18.37 -9.22
CA GLY A 93 -29.37 -19.46 -9.29
C GLY A 93 -30.10 -19.80 -7.98
N GLY A 94 -30.34 -18.81 -7.09
CA GLY A 94 -31.10 -19.02 -5.84
C GLY A 94 -30.28 -19.55 -4.65
N VAL A 95 -28.99 -19.81 -4.82
CA VAL A 95 -28.08 -20.20 -3.73
C VAL A 95 -27.18 -19.01 -3.39
N GLU A 96 -27.26 -18.53 -2.14
CA GLU A 96 -26.29 -17.55 -1.62
C GLU A 96 -25.01 -18.29 -1.25
N SER A 97 -23.96 -18.12 -2.07
CA SER A 97 -22.61 -18.51 -1.72
C SER A 97 -21.77 -17.28 -1.46
N GLY A 98 -20.99 -17.27 -0.37
CA GLY A 98 -20.13 -16.15 -0.04
C GLY A 98 -18.69 -16.36 -0.53
N PHE A 99 -18.07 -15.31 -1.05
CA PHE A 99 -16.61 -15.31 -1.27
C PHE A 99 -15.88 -15.14 0.05
N LYS A 100 -14.86 -15.96 0.29
CA LYS A 100 -13.97 -15.80 1.44
C LYS A 100 -13.10 -14.55 1.23
N LEU A 101 -13.16 -13.60 2.17
CA LEU A 101 -12.37 -12.38 2.16
C LEU A 101 -11.04 -12.59 2.89
N PHE A 102 -9.96 -12.13 2.28
CA PHE A 102 -8.62 -12.13 2.85
C PHE A 102 -8.17 -10.66 2.97
N PRO A 103 -7.92 -10.13 4.18
CA PRO A 103 -7.47 -8.77 4.31
C PRO A 103 -6.06 -8.61 3.76
N ILE A 104 -5.85 -7.49 3.09
CA ILE A 104 -4.58 -7.14 2.44
C ILE A 104 -4.12 -5.74 2.79
N GLY A 105 -4.95 -4.98 3.49
CA GLY A 105 -4.60 -3.63 3.93
C GLY A 105 -5.63 -3.05 4.89
N GLU A 106 -5.19 -2.08 5.66
CA GLU A 106 -6.02 -1.33 6.59
C GLU A 106 -5.55 0.12 6.63
N GLY A 107 -6.51 1.04 6.53
CA GLY A 107 -6.28 2.48 6.64
C GLY A 107 -7.15 3.11 7.72
N SER A 108 -7.01 4.43 7.91
CA SER A 108 -7.83 5.17 8.89
C SER A 108 -9.32 5.10 8.59
N TYR A 109 -9.71 5.04 7.32
CA TYR A 109 -11.11 5.12 6.90
C TYR A 109 -11.70 3.79 6.42
N ALA A 110 -10.85 2.82 6.04
CA ALA A 110 -11.31 1.61 5.38
C ALA A 110 -10.41 0.41 5.65
N GLN A 111 -10.98 -0.76 5.49
CA GLN A 111 -10.30 -2.04 5.41
C GLN A 111 -10.34 -2.54 3.97
N VAL A 112 -9.27 -3.20 3.53
CA VAL A 112 -9.11 -3.69 2.17
C VAL A 112 -8.94 -5.20 2.19
N PHE A 113 -9.79 -5.89 1.44
CA PHE A 113 -9.79 -7.34 1.37
C PHE A 113 -9.65 -7.80 -0.07
N LYS A 114 -8.95 -8.90 -0.31
CA LYS A 114 -8.99 -9.61 -1.59
C LYS A 114 -9.87 -10.84 -1.49
N TYR A 115 -10.47 -11.24 -2.61
CA TYR A 115 -11.17 -12.50 -2.75
C TYR A 115 -10.91 -13.09 -4.14
N PHE A 116 -11.01 -14.39 -4.24
CA PHE A 116 -10.91 -15.10 -5.51
C PHE A 116 -12.31 -15.34 -6.07
N ASP A 117 -12.52 -15.01 -7.32
CA ASP A 117 -13.76 -15.29 -8.03
C ASP A 117 -13.54 -16.45 -9.01
N ASP A 118 -14.12 -17.61 -8.68
CA ASP A 118 -13.97 -18.84 -9.46
C ASP A 118 -14.57 -18.71 -10.87
N PHE A 119 -15.55 -17.83 -11.08
CA PHE A 119 -16.15 -17.63 -12.39
C PHE A 119 -15.21 -16.88 -13.32
N TYR A 120 -14.49 -15.87 -12.81
CA TYR A 120 -13.53 -15.08 -13.59
C TYR A 120 -12.11 -15.63 -13.50
N ASP A 121 -11.86 -16.65 -12.66
CA ASP A 121 -10.54 -17.24 -12.39
C ASP A 121 -9.49 -16.18 -12.03
N LYS A 122 -9.86 -15.23 -11.15
CA LYS A 122 -8.98 -14.15 -10.74
C LYS A 122 -9.32 -13.54 -9.39
N TYR A 123 -8.34 -12.84 -8.82
CA TYR A 123 -8.53 -12.07 -7.61
C TYR A 123 -9.18 -10.71 -7.93
N PHE A 124 -10.07 -10.31 -7.02
CA PHE A 124 -10.63 -8.96 -6.92
C PHE A 124 -10.37 -8.41 -5.52
N VAL A 125 -10.56 -7.10 -5.37
CA VAL A 125 -10.44 -6.41 -4.09
C VAL A 125 -11.74 -5.73 -3.75
N VAL A 126 -12.11 -5.77 -2.47
CA VAL A 126 -13.16 -4.93 -1.89
C VAL A 126 -12.54 -4.01 -0.86
N LYS A 127 -12.81 -2.72 -0.96
CA LYS A 127 -12.51 -1.72 0.06
C LYS A 127 -13.81 -1.40 0.79
N ARG A 128 -13.81 -1.58 2.11
CA ARG A 128 -14.96 -1.42 3.00
C ARG A 128 -14.69 -0.27 3.96
N ALA A 129 -15.59 0.68 4.02
CA ALA A 129 -15.51 1.76 5.00
C ALA A 129 -15.64 1.20 6.42
N ARG A 130 -14.93 1.78 7.38
CA ARG A 130 -15.10 1.44 8.81
C ARG A 130 -16.47 1.84 9.29
N THR A 131 -17.00 1.13 10.28
CA THR A 131 -18.34 1.36 10.83
C THR A 131 -18.48 2.64 11.66
N ASN A 132 -17.37 3.20 12.13
CA ASN A 132 -17.30 4.35 13.01
C ASN A 132 -16.91 5.66 12.30
N LEU A 133 -17.04 5.72 10.97
CA LEU A 133 -16.77 6.95 10.22
C LEU A 133 -17.81 8.01 10.48
N ASP A 134 -17.35 9.27 10.55
CA ASP A 134 -18.24 10.41 10.49
C ASP A 134 -18.76 10.67 9.05
N ALA A 135 -19.71 11.58 8.90
CA ALA A 135 -20.32 11.88 7.60
C ALA A 135 -19.30 12.42 6.56
N LYS A 136 -18.30 13.20 7.01
CA LYS A 136 -17.25 13.75 6.12
C LYS A 136 -16.28 12.66 5.68
N GLU A 137 -15.93 11.74 6.56
CA GLU A 137 -15.06 10.60 6.26
C GLU A 137 -15.74 9.65 5.28
N LEU A 138 -17.03 9.39 5.47
CA LEU A 138 -17.82 8.57 4.55
C LEU A 138 -17.99 9.26 3.18
N GLU A 139 -18.19 10.57 3.15
CA GLU A 139 -18.22 11.34 1.91
C GLU A 139 -16.89 11.27 1.15
N ARG A 140 -15.74 11.34 1.85
CA ARG A 140 -14.41 11.15 1.27
C ARG A 140 -14.23 9.75 0.67
N PHE A 141 -14.73 8.73 1.37
CA PHE A 141 -14.71 7.35 0.89
C PHE A 141 -15.48 7.19 -0.43
N TYR A 142 -16.66 7.78 -0.55
CA TYR A 142 -17.43 7.77 -1.80
C TYR A 142 -16.77 8.60 -2.89
N LYS A 143 -16.24 9.77 -2.54
CA LYS A 143 -15.54 10.65 -3.48
C LYS A 143 -14.32 9.98 -4.10
N GLU A 144 -13.57 9.22 -3.31
CA GLU A 144 -12.46 8.41 -3.80
C GLU A 144 -12.91 7.47 -4.92
N TYR A 145 -13.98 6.69 -4.70
CA TYR A 145 -14.55 5.82 -5.73
C TYR A 145 -14.98 6.59 -6.98
N GLU A 146 -15.70 7.70 -6.82
CA GLU A 146 -16.20 8.50 -7.92
C GLU A 146 -15.08 9.06 -8.80
N VAL A 147 -14.03 9.57 -8.16
CA VAL A 147 -12.86 10.09 -8.88
C VAL A 147 -12.14 8.97 -9.63
N MET A 148 -11.85 7.85 -8.98
CA MET A 148 -11.21 6.71 -9.64
C MET A 148 -12.07 6.19 -10.80
N LYS A 149 -13.39 6.14 -10.64
CA LYS A 149 -14.34 5.69 -11.67
C LYS A 149 -14.40 6.63 -12.88
N SER A 150 -14.15 7.91 -12.66
CA SER A 150 -14.15 8.91 -13.75
C SER A 150 -12.86 8.88 -14.58
N ILE A 151 -11.80 8.25 -14.10
CA ILE A 151 -10.49 8.25 -14.77
C ILE A 151 -10.34 7.00 -15.62
N ASN A 152 -10.37 7.16 -16.94
CA ASN A 152 -10.10 6.08 -17.88
C ASN A 152 -8.60 6.06 -18.25
N SER A 153 -7.80 5.32 -17.48
CA SER A 153 -6.36 5.21 -17.70
C SER A 153 -5.84 3.83 -17.27
N PRO A 154 -4.98 3.18 -18.07
CA PRO A 154 -4.37 1.91 -17.67
C PRO A 154 -3.46 2.04 -16.44
N TYR A 155 -3.06 3.26 -16.08
CA TYR A 155 -2.16 3.55 -14.95
C TYR A 155 -2.90 3.94 -13.66
N VAL A 156 -4.23 3.86 -13.64
CA VAL A 156 -5.06 4.06 -12.45
C VAL A 156 -5.70 2.72 -12.09
N LEU A 157 -5.80 2.43 -10.80
CA LEU A 157 -6.44 1.20 -10.33
C LEU A 157 -7.92 1.23 -10.73
N GLU A 158 -8.37 0.21 -11.44
CA GLU A 158 -9.74 0.16 -11.95
C GLU A 158 -10.73 -0.15 -10.83
N VAL A 159 -11.79 0.65 -10.73
CA VAL A 159 -12.91 0.41 -9.82
C VAL A 159 -14.15 -0.02 -10.60
N TYR A 160 -14.88 -1.02 -10.06
CA TYR A 160 -15.98 -1.67 -10.77
C TYR A 160 -17.35 -1.21 -10.26
N ARG A 161 -17.66 -1.50 -9.02
CA ARG A 161 -18.98 -1.33 -8.42
C ARG A 161 -18.89 -0.69 -7.04
N LEU A 162 -19.83 0.19 -6.71
CA LEU A 162 -20.06 0.71 -5.37
C LEU A 162 -21.34 0.09 -4.81
N ASP A 163 -21.28 -0.42 -3.58
CA ASP A 163 -22.41 -0.86 -2.78
C ASP A 163 -22.59 0.11 -1.61
N LYS A 164 -23.52 1.06 -1.77
CA LYS A 164 -23.80 2.09 -0.74
C LYS A 164 -24.45 1.51 0.50
N ASN A 165 -25.16 0.37 0.42
CA ASN A 165 -25.81 -0.24 1.58
C ASN A 165 -24.79 -0.86 2.53
N LYS A 166 -23.66 -1.33 2.00
CA LYS A 166 -22.57 -1.93 2.77
C LYS A 166 -21.38 -0.99 2.95
N ASN A 167 -21.40 0.20 2.35
CA ASN A 167 -20.29 1.13 2.28
C ASN A 167 -19.03 0.46 1.73
N GLU A 168 -19.15 -0.24 0.60
CA GLU A 168 -18.09 -1.00 -0.05
C GLU A 168 -17.96 -0.62 -1.52
N TYR A 169 -16.74 -0.65 -2.04
CA TYR A 169 -16.54 -0.67 -3.47
C TYR A 169 -15.53 -1.73 -3.89
N PHE A 170 -15.69 -2.19 -5.12
CA PHE A 170 -14.93 -3.28 -5.72
C PHE A 170 -13.95 -2.74 -6.75
N MET A 171 -12.74 -3.29 -6.75
CA MET A 171 -11.66 -2.85 -7.63
C MET A 171 -10.77 -4.00 -8.08
N GLU A 172 -9.92 -3.75 -9.07
CA GLU A 172 -8.94 -4.72 -9.53
C GLU A 172 -7.92 -5.05 -8.42
N PHE A 173 -7.40 -6.27 -8.49
CA PHE A 173 -6.30 -6.69 -7.64
C PHE A 173 -4.96 -6.31 -8.30
N ALA A 174 -4.07 -5.71 -7.53
CA ALA A 174 -2.67 -5.47 -7.90
C ALA A 174 -1.76 -6.35 -7.03
N ASP A 175 -0.63 -6.80 -7.59
CA ASP A 175 0.20 -7.84 -7.00
C ASP A 175 1.13 -7.32 -5.90
N PHE A 176 1.59 -6.06 -6.03
CA PHE A 176 2.56 -5.45 -5.10
C PHE A 176 2.27 -3.97 -4.90
N SER A 177 2.71 -3.42 -3.75
CA SER A 177 2.97 -1.99 -3.69
C SER A 177 4.32 -1.68 -4.38
N LEU A 178 4.45 -0.48 -4.92
CA LEU A 178 5.74 -0.02 -5.47
C LEU A 178 6.82 -0.02 -4.38
N TYR A 179 6.45 0.30 -3.15
CA TYR A 179 7.34 0.29 -2.00
C TYR A 179 7.97 -1.09 -1.80
N ASP A 180 7.14 -2.13 -1.64
CA ASP A 180 7.61 -3.50 -1.41
C ASP A 180 8.37 -4.04 -2.60
N TYR A 181 7.89 -3.76 -3.81
CA TYR A 181 8.53 -4.22 -5.03
C TYR A 181 9.95 -3.67 -5.17
N ILE A 182 10.14 -2.36 -4.98
CA ILE A 182 11.47 -1.74 -5.08
C ILE A 182 12.39 -2.28 -3.97
N LEU A 183 11.93 -2.36 -2.73
CA LEU A 183 12.78 -2.82 -1.63
C LEU A 183 13.19 -4.29 -1.78
N LYS A 184 12.26 -5.16 -2.16
CA LYS A 184 12.55 -6.59 -2.35
C LYS A 184 13.47 -6.88 -3.54
N ASN A 185 13.40 -6.05 -4.58
CA ASN A 185 14.13 -6.27 -5.82
C ASN A 185 15.25 -5.24 -6.08
N ASN A 186 15.59 -4.41 -5.11
CA ASN A 186 16.46 -3.24 -5.30
C ASN A 186 17.77 -3.55 -6.01
N GLN A 187 18.42 -4.69 -5.70
CA GLN A 187 19.67 -5.12 -6.32
C GLN A 187 19.49 -5.74 -7.72
N LYS A 188 18.29 -6.15 -8.09
CA LYS A 188 17.98 -6.81 -9.36
C LYS A 188 17.40 -5.86 -10.41
N LEU A 189 16.90 -4.70 -9.98
CA LEU A 189 16.30 -3.72 -10.88
C LEU A 189 17.38 -2.84 -11.50
N ASN A 190 17.61 -3.01 -12.81
CA ASN A 190 18.46 -2.12 -13.58
C ASN A 190 17.78 -0.77 -13.87
N PHE A 191 18.54 0.18 -14.38
CA PHE A 191 18.06 1.52 -14.71
C PHE A 191 16.89 1.51 -15.71
N THR A 192 16.96 0.67 -16.74
CA THR A 192 15.93 0.57 -17.77
C THR A 192 14.56 0.21 -17.18
N ILE A 193 14.51 -0.78 -16.28
CA ILE A 193 13.25 -1.17 -15.59
C ILE A 193 12.73 -0.03 -14.72
N ARG A 194 13.61 0.61 -13.93
CA ARG A 194 13.25 1.74 -13.06
C ARG A 194 12.75 2.92 -13.89
N ARG A 195 13.41 3.26 -14.99
CA ARG A 195 13.01 4.31 -15.91
C ARG A 195 11.65 4.03 -16.53
N LYS A 196 11.36 2.78 -16.90
CA LYS A 196 10.06 2.36 -17.42
C LYS A 196 8.94 2.59 -16.39
N LEU A 197 9.17 2.25 -15.13
CA LEU A 197 8.21 2.51 -14.05
C LEU A 197 7.98 4.01 -13.83
N CYS A 198 9.05 4.82 -13.80
CA CYS A 198 8.94 6.27 -13.69
C CYS A 198 8.11 6.88 -14.84
N LEU A 199 8.33 6.44 -16.08
CA LEU A 199 7.56 6.92 -17.23
C LEU A 199 6.08 6.56 -17.13
N GLN A 200 5.73 5.39 -16.62
CA GLN A 200 4.33 5.02 -16.39
C GLN A 200 3.69 5.90 -15.30
N ILE A 201 4.41 6.19 -14.22
CA ILE A 201 3.97 7.10 -13.17
C ILE A 201 3.74 8.50 -13.76
N ILE A 202 4.70 9.05 -14.50
CA ILE A 202 4.57 10.37 -15.14
C ILE A 202 3.34 10.41 -16.05
N ARG A 203 3.13 9.38 -16.87
CA ARG A 203 1.93 9.26 -17.74
C ARG A 203 0.61 9.27 -16.97
N ALA A 204 0.55 8.63 -15.79
CA ALA A 204 -0.62 8.72 -14.92
C ALA A 204 -0.87 10.17 -14.50
N PHE A 205 0.17 10.89 -14.08
CA PHE A 205 0.07 12.28 -13.64
C PHE A 205 -0.18 13.27 -14.79
N GLU A 206 0.20 12.95 -16.03
CA GLU A 206 -0.22 13.70 -17.22
C GLU A 206 -1.74 13.62 -17.43
N VAL A 207 -2.34 12.46 -17.15
CA VAL A 207 -3.81 12.32 -17.18
C VAL A 207 -4.44 13.19 -16.10
N PHE A 208 -3.93 13.13 -14.85
CA PHE A 208 -4.44 13.92 -13.71
C PHE A 208 -4.33 15.42 -13.98
N ASP A 209 -3.20 15.86 -14.52
CA ASP A 209 -2.99 17.27 -14.87
C ASP A 209 -3.98 17.78 -15.90
N ARG A 210 -4.31 16.95 -16.91
CA ARG A 210 -5.27 17.27 -17.98
C ARG A 210 -6.70 17.40 -17.48
N ILE A 211 -7.10 16.56 -16.51
CA ILE A 211 -8.46 16.55 -15.95
C ILE A 211 -8.59 17.41 -14.68
N GLY A 212 -7.53 18.12 -14.28
CA GLY A 212 -7.53 19.01 -13.13
C GLY A 212 -7.62 18.30 -11.77
N VAL A 213 -7.13 17.06 -11.66
CA VAL A 213 -7.10 16.27 -10.42
C VAL A 213 -5.74 16.40 -9.75
N LEU A 214 -5.72 16.64 -8.45
CA LEU A 214 -4.53 16.56 -7.62
C LEU A 214 -4.70 15.41 -6.63
N HIS A 215 -3.74 14.49 -6.62
CA HIS A 215 -3.78 13.29 -5.76
C HIS A 215 -3.59 13.62 -4.27
N ARG A 216 -2.64 14.50 -3.95
CA ARG A 216 -2.35 15.07 -2.64
C ARG A 216 -1.77 14.11 -1.60
N ASP A 217 -1.69 12.82 -1.91
CA ASP A 217 -1.10 11.78 -1.05
C ASP A 217 -0.18 10.86 -1.86
N ILE A 218 0.78 11.45 -2.55
CA ILE A 218 1.76 10.69 -3.34
C ILE A 218 2.72 9.97 -2.40
N SER A 219 2.71 8.64 -2.48
CA SER A 219 3.64 7.79 -1.74
C SER A 219 3.90 6.49 -2.50
N PRO A 220 5.02 5.81 -2.25
CA PRO A 220 5.28 4.52 -2.90
C PRO A 220 4.30 3.41 -2.47
N LYS A 221 3.55 3.59 -1.38
CA LYS A 221 2.52 2.66 -0.93
C LYS A 221 1.21 2.83 -1.70
N ASN A 222 0.92 4.05 -2.17
CA ASN A 222 -0.28 4.39 -2.95
C ASN A 222 -0.09 4.17 -4.46
N VAL A 223 1.11 3.75 -4.86
CA VAL A 223 1.41 3.26 -6.20
C VAL A 223 1.50 1.76 -6.15
N LEU A 224 0.59 1.09 -6.84
CA LEU A 224 0.54 -0.36 -6.92
C LEU A 224 1.12 -0.84 -8.25
N LEU A 225 1.45 -2.11 -8.31
CA LEU A 225 2.01 -2.76 -9.48
C LEU A 225 1.21 -4.02 -9.80
N LYS A 226 0.74 -4.10 -11.04
CA LYS A 226 0.11 -5.29 -11.58
C LYS A 226 1.07 -6.01 -12.49
N LYS A 227 1.32 -7.28 -12.19
CA LYS A 227 2.22 -8.14 -12.96
C LYS A 227 1.41 -8.83 -14.07
N TYR A 228 1.91 -8.75 -15.28
CA TYR A 228 1.54 -9.57 -16.42
C TYR A 228 2.70 -10.52 -16.74
N GLN A 229 2.54 -11.39 -17.74
CA GLN A 229 3.60 -12.35 -18.10
C GLN A 229 4.94 -11.66 -18.35
N ASP A 230 4.95 -10.62 -19.18
CA ASP A 230 6.18 -9.96 -19.66
C ASP A 230 6.32 -8.52 -19.15
N GLU A 231 5.33 -8.01 -18.43
CA GLU A 231 5.30 -6.61 -18.02
C GLU A 231 4.79 -6.39 -16.60
N VAL A 232 5.28 -5.29 -16.02
CA VAL A 232 4.74 -4.72 -14.78
C VAL A 232 4.11 -3.38 -15.10
N VAL A 233 2.83 -3.22 -14.77
CA VAL A 233 2.07 -2.00 -15.02
C VAL A 233 1.80 -1.28 -13.71
N VAL A 234 2.12 0.01 -13.69
CA VAL A 234 1.82 0.92 -12.57
C VAL A 234 0.33 1.16 -12.46
N LYS A 235 -0.20 1.16 -11.24
CA LYS A 235 -1.58 1.46 -10.89
C LYS A 235 -1.62 2.45 -9.74
N ILE A 236 -1.94 3.71 -10.01
CA ILE A 236 -2.12 4.71 -8.96
C ILE A 236 -3.43 4.41 -8.22
N ALA A 237 -3.39 4.44 -6.89
CA ALA A 237 -4.50 4.12 -6.00
C ALA A 237 -4.58 5.12 -4.84
N ASP A 238 -5.65 5.02 -4.05
CA ASP A 238 -5.90 5.82 -2.84
C ASP A 238 -6.07 7.33 -3.11
N PHE A 239 -7.23 7.68 -3.65
CA PHE A 239 -7.65 9.05 -3.93
C PHE A 239 -8.41 9.72 -2.75
N GLY A 240 -8.24 9.22 -1.53
CA GLY A 240 -8.97 9.70 -0.34
C GLY A 240 -8.70 11.17 0.04
N LEU A 241 -7.60 11.76 -0.42
CA LEU A 241 -7.27 13.18 -0.23
C LEU A 241 -7.39 14.01 -1.50
N VAL A 242 -7.92 13.45 -2.57
CA VAL A 242 -7.99 14.10 -3.87
C VAL A 242 -8.68 15.46 -3.84
N LYS A 243 -8.12 16.42 -4.59
CA LYS A 243 -8.75 17.70 -4.88
C LYS A 243 -9.15 17.75 -6.34
N THR A 244 -10.44 17.96 -6.59
CA THR A 244 -10.98 18.28 -7.93
C THR A 244 -11.36 19.76 -7.98
N VAL A 245 -11.54 20.31 -9.15
CA VAL A 245 -11.91 21.73 -9.35
C VAL A 245 -13.13 22.13 -8.51
N ASP A 246 -14.06 21.21 -8.29
CA ASP A 246 -15.34 21.45 -7.59
C ASP A 246 -15.32 21.05 -6.09
N SER A 247 -14.18 20.57 -5.54
CA SER A 247 -14.17 20.01 -4.18
C SER A 247 -13.95 21.09 -3.11
N GLN A 248 -14.90 21.23 -2.19
CA GLN A 248 -14.81 22.10 -1.00
C GLN A 248 -14.50 21.33 0.29
N LEU A 249 -14.19 20.02 0.21
CA LEU A 249 -14.05 19.12 1.34
C LEU A 249 -12.77 19.31 2.19
N THR A 250 -11.92 20.26 1.84
CA THR A 250 -10.71 20.53 2.60
C THR A 250 -11.00 21.51 3.73
N SER A 251 -11.13 21.02 4.96
CA SER A 251 -11.20 21.87 6.13
C SER A 251 -9.85 22.56 6.41
N LEU A 252 -9.89 23.71 7.11
CA LEU A 252 -8.68 24.43 7.55
C LEU A 252 -7.79 23.56 8.48
N GLU A 253 -8.38 22.57 9.14
CA GLU A 253 -7.76 21.68 10.13
C GLU A 253 -7.29 20.34 9.52
N THR A 254 -7.32 20.16 8.19
CA THR A 254 -6.82 18.92 7.59
C THR A 254 -5.32 18.82 7.84
N GLU A 255 -4.91 17.86 8.66
CA GLU A 255 -3.50 17.56 8.90
C GLU A 255 -2.76 17.33 7.58
N VAL A 256 -1.53 17.82 7.50
CA VAL A 256 -0.67 17.55 6.36
C VAL A 256 -0.30 16.07 6.37
N ARG A 257 -0.90 15.33 5.48
CA ARG A 257 -0.66 13.89 5.28
C ARG A 257 0.18 13.68 4.02
N GLY A 258 0.69 12.47 3.88
CA GLY A 258 1.50 12.08 2.73
C GLY A 258 3.00 12.17 3.00
N TYR A 259 3.64 11.00 2.90
CA TYR A 259 5.05 10.84 3.27
C TYR A 259 6.02 11.69 2.44
N PHE A 260 5.66 11.95 1.18
CA PHE A 260 6.49 12.72 0.26
C PHE A 260 6.09 14.19 0.13
N ASN A 261 5.00 14.60 0.75
CA ASN A 261 4.57 16.00 0.74
C ASN A 261 5.62 16.93 1.34
N ASP A 262 5.59 18.18 0.91
CA ASP A 262 6.34 19.29 1.52
C ASP A 262 5.65 19.75 2.81
N VAL A 263 5.84 18.94 3.86
CA VAL A 263 5.19 19.16 5.16
C VAL A 263 5.56 20.52 5.74
N SER A 264 6.80 20.98 5.55
CA SER A 264 7.28 22.25 6.07
C SER A 264 6.48 23.43 5.52
N SER A 265 6.38 23.53 4.20
CA SER A 265 5.63 24.61 3.55
C SER A 265 4.12 24.49 3.79
N LEU A 266 3.58 23.25 3.68
CA LEU A 266 2.14 23.01 3.89
C LEU A 266 1.67 23.25 5.32
N SER A 267 2.53 23.05 6.33
CA SER A 267 2.21 23.38 7.72
C SER A 267 2.08 24.90 7.93
N THR A 268 2.81 25.70 7.16
CA THR A 268 2.75 27.16 7.24
C THR A 268 1.63 27.75 6.38
N GLU A 269 1.49 27.26 5.14
CA GLU A 269 0.55 27.80 4.16
C GLU A 269 -0.87 27.19 4.28
N GLY A 270 -0.98 26.04 4.91
CA GLY A 270 -2.21 25.26 5.04
C GLY A 270 -2.49 24.36 3.85
N PHE A 271 -3.01 23.16 4.13
CA PHE A 271 -3.28 22.11 3.13
C PHE A 271 -4.35 22.50 2.08
N LYS A 272 -5.18 23.51 2.36
CA LYS A 272 -6.14 24.08 1.42
C LYS A 272 -5.46 24.72 0.19
N ASN A 273 -4.22 25.21 0.38
CA ASN A 273 -3.44 25.86 -0.66
C ASN A 273 -2.63 24.90 -1.52
N TYR A 274 -2.78 23.59 -1.29
CA TYR A 274 -2.12 22.55 -2.08
C TYR A 274 -2.43 22.74 -3.57
N ASN A 275 -1.39 22.76 -4.38
CA ASN A 275 -1.43 23.02 -5.82
C ASN A 275 -0.45 22.11 -6.59
N LYS A 276 -0.30 22.31 -7.88
CA LYS A 276 0.56 21.51 -8.76
C LYS A 276 2.04 21.50 -8.34
N GLN A 277 2.58 22.57 -7.79
CA GLN A 277 3.98 22.62 -7.34
C GLN A 277 4.23 21.68 -6.15
N TYR A 278 3.26 21.51 -5.26
CA TYR A 278 3.31 20.51 -4.19
C TYR A 278 3.21 19.09 -4.73
N GLU A 279 2.34 18.88 -5.73
CA GLU A 279 2.19 17.61 -6.41
C GLU A 279 3.51 17.18 -7.08
N TYR A 280 4.14 18.11 -7.82
CA TYR A 280 5.41 17.82 -8.52
C TYR A 280 6.59 17.67 -7.55
N TYR A 281 6.58 18.34 -6.41
CA TYR A 281 7.52 18.11 -5.33
C TYR A 281 7.46 16.66 -4.83
N ALA A 282 6.27 16.19 -4.48
CA ALA A 282 6.07 14.82 -4.02
C ALA A 282 6.37 13.79 -5.12
N LEU A 283 6.00 14.08 -6.38
CA LEU A 283 6.30 13.25 -7.54
C LEU A 283 7.81 13.15 -7.80
N SER A 284 8.57 14.24 -7.62
CA SER A 284 10.04 14.21 -7.74
C SER A 284 10.67 13.27 -6.72
N LYS A 285 10.19 13.26 -5.47
CA LYS A 285 10.63 12.30 -4.45
C LYS A 285 10.29 10.86 -4.82
N LEU A 286 9.09 10.64 -5.38
CA LEU A 286 8.67 9.30 -5.82
C LEU A 286 9.57 8.79 -6.94
N ILE A 287 9.88 9.62 -7.94
CA ILE A 287 10.79 9.30 -9.04
C ILE A 287 12.19 8.97 -8.50
N TYR A 288 12.71 9.79 -7.59
CA TYR A 288 13.98 9.51 -6.93
C TYR A 288 13.99 8.15 -6.23
N PHE A 289 12.94 7.85 -5.48
CA PHE A 289 12.79 6.54 -4.81
C PHE A 289 12.82 5.39 -5.81
N VAL A 290 12.10 5.49 -6.92
CA VAL A 290 12.08 4.45 -7.96
C VAL A 290 13.45 4.25 -8.57
N LEU A 291 14.15 5.35 -8.89
CA LEU A 291 15.47 5.28 -9.55
C LEU A 291 16.56 4.74 -8.61
N THR A 292 16.51 5.05 -7.32
CA THR A 292 17.62 4.76 -6.40
C THR A 292 17.31 3.71 -5.34
N GLY A 293 16.02 3.42 -5.10
CA GLY A 293 15.57 2.59 -3.96
C GLY A 293 15.71 3.28 -2.60
N ARG A 294 16.08 4.56 -2.57
CA ARG A 294 16.29 5.32 -1.33
C ARG A 294 15.09 6.22 -1.05
N TYR A 295 14.50 6.13 0.12
CA TYR A 295 13.34 6.95 0.53
C TYR A 295 13.66 7.88 1.71
N LYS A 296 14.84 7.73 2.33
CA LYS A 296 15.40 8.62 3.34
C LYS A 296 16.71 9.20 2.81
N ASN A 297 17.08 10.41 3.29
CA ASN A 297 18.35 11.04 2.92
C ASN A 297 18.56 11.15 1.41
N MET A 298 17.61 11.79 0.71
CA MET A 298 17.58 11.94 -0.76
C MET A 298 18.65 12.93 -1.28
N ASN A 299 19.88 12.77 -0.82
CA ASN A 299 21.04 13.63 -1.13
C ASN A 299 22.18 12.86 -1.85
N LYS A 300 21.95 11.60 -2.20
CA LYS A 300 22.88 10.78 -2.98
C LYS A 300 22.37 10.63 -4.40
N PHE A 301 23.16 11.07 -5.37
CA PHE A 301 22.76 11.09 -6.76
C PHE A 301 23.70 10.14 -7.53
N ASP A 302 23.12 9.06 -8.05
CA ASP A 302 23.85 8.03 -8.81
C ASP A 302 23.98 8.44 -10.29
N PHE A 303 23.26 9.48 -10.71
CA PHE A 303 23.22 9.99 -12.09
C PHE A 303 23.38 11.52 -12.08
N PRO A 304 24.17 12.12 -12.98
CA PRO A 304 24.44 13.57 -12.99
C PRO A 304 23.16 14.39 -13.08
N LYS A 305 22.29 14.12 -14.01
CA LYS A 305 21.06 14.85 -14.24
C LYS A 305 19.99 14.63 -13.14
N LEU A 306 20.11 13.57 -12.36
CA LEU A 306 19.22 13.33 -11.22
C LEU A 306 19.35 14.41 -10.14
N LYS A 307 20.57 14.93 -9.93
CA LYS A 307 20.80 16.02 -9.00
C LYS A 307 20.06 17.29 -9.41
N GLU A 308 20.22 17.73 -10.65
CA GLU A 308 19.54 18.89 -11.22
C GLU A 308 18.02 18.74 -11.16
N PHE A 309 17.52 17.53 -11.52
CA PHE A 309 16.10 17.19 -11.43
C PHE A 309 15.56 17.36 -10.01
N MET A 310 16.28 16.86 -9.02
CA MET A 310 15.85 16.92 -7.61
C MET A 310 15.99 18.35 -7.04
N GLU A 311 17.06 19.07 -7.34
CA GLU A 311 17.26 20.46 -6.89
C GLU A 311 16.15 21.38 -7.38
N LYS A 312 15.67 21.19 -8.61
CA LYS A 312 14.52 21.93 -9.13
C LYS A 312 13.21 21.46 -8.50
N GLY A 313 12.98 20.15 -8.46
CA GLY A 313 11.72 19.57 -7.94
C GLY A 313 11.48 19.85 -6.47
N LEU A 314 12.55 19.91 -5.66
CA LEU A 314 12.50 20.13 -4.21
C LEU A 314 12.88 21.55 -3.80
N ASN A 315 12.93 22.51 -4.72
CA ASN A 315 13.33 23.87 -4.41
C ASN A 315 12.43 24.47 -3.31
N SER A 316 13.04 25.14 -2.34
CA SER A 316 12.30 25.82 -1.26
C SER A 316 11.41 26.95 -1.78
N ASN A 317 11.87 27.67 -2.80
CA ASN A 317 11.06 28.64 -3.52
C ASN A 317 10.15 27.90 -4.54
N HIS A 318 8.85 27.88 -4.27
CA HIS A 318 7.87 27.21 -5.11
C HIS A 318 7.86 27.71 -6.56
N ASN A 319 8.18 28.98 -6.78
CA ASN A 319 8.23 29.59 -8.12
C ASN A 319 9.35 29.02 -8.99
N LEU A 320 10.36 28.38 -8.38
CA LEU A 320 11.47 27.73 -9.08
C LEU A 320 11.26 26.25 -9.31
N ARG A 321 10.19 25.67 -8.74
CA ARG A 321 9.78 24.26 -8.99
C ARG A 321 9.22 24.09 -10.39
N TYR A 322 9.03 22.84 -10.79
CA TYR A 322 8.31 22.50 -12.02
C TYR A 322 6.91 23.13 -12.03
N LYS A 323 6.53 23.75 -13.15
CA LYS A 323 5.24 24.43 -13.33
C LYS A 323 4.23 23.61 -14.09
N ALA A 324 4.70 22.61 -14.84
CA ALA A 324 3.88 21.71 -15.64
C ALA A 324 4.47 20.29 -15.58
N ILE A 325 3.60 19.29 -15.72
CA ILE A 325 4.03 17.89 -15.78
C ILE A 325 4.93 17.61 -16.98
N ALA A 326 4.73 18.31 -18.08
CA ALA A 326 5.57 18.22 -19.28
C ALA A 326 7.02 18.67 -18.97
N GLU A 327 7.18 19.76 -18.24
CA GLU A 327 8.50 20.25 -17.82
C GLU A 327 9.23 19.23 -16.91
N LEU A 328 8.52 18.63 -15.97
CA LEU A 328 9.04 17.57 -15.12
C LEU A 328 9.43 16.35 -15.93
N ARG A 329 8.57 15.92 -16.88
CA ARG A 329 8.85 14.81 -17.78
C ARG A 329 10.10 15.06 -18.61
N ASP A 330 10.21 16.23 -19.22
CA ASP A 330 11.33 16.55 -20.10
C ASP A 330 12.64 16.56 -19.31
N ALA A 331 12.66 17.13 -18.11
CA ALA A 331 13.81 17.03 -17.20
C ALA A 331 14.12 15.60 -16.76
N PHE A 332 13.10 14.75 -16.57
CA PHE A 332 13.30 13.32 -16.27
C PHE A 332 13.93 12.57 -17.46
N LEU A 333 13.56 12.90 -18.68
CA LEU A 333 14.09 12.23 -19.88
C LEU A 333 15.59 12.46 -20.08
N GLU A 334 16.13 13.57 -19.54
CA GLU A 334 17.57 13.87 -19.54
C GLU A 334 18.38 12.98 -18.58
N ILE A 335 17.72 12.28 -17.64
CA ILE A 335 18.41 11.35 -16.72
C ILE A 335 18.76 10.09 -17.49
N GLN A 336 20.05 9.80 -17.59
CA GLN A 336 20.61 8.64 -18.25
C GLN A 336 21.56 7.90 -17.31
N GLU A 337 21.77 6.61 -17.57
CA GLU A 337 22.83 5.81 -16.99
C GLU A 337 24.13 6.13 -17.76
N GLU A 338 25.21 6.40 -17.04
CA GLU A 338 26.55 6.57 -17.64
C GLU A 338 27.15 5.26 -18.16
#